data_4044409a8841e002b0a8ab482b98a8df
#
_entry.id   4044409a8841e002b0a8ab482b98a8df
#
_cell.length_a   1.000
_cell.length_b   1.000
_cell.length_c   1.000
_cell.angle_alpha   90.00
_cell.angle_beta   90.00
_cell.angle_gamma   90.00
#
_symmetry.space_group_name_H-M   'P 1'
#
loop_
_entity.id
_entity.type
_entity.pdbx_description
1 polymer ?
#
loop_
_entity_poly.entity_id
_entity_poly.type
_entity_poly.pdbx_seq_one_letter_code
_entity_poly.pdbx_strand_id
1 'polypeptide(L)'
;DCTHIKITSPGGENAELYRNRKGYFSINVEAVCDAHLIIRHIVAGWPGSVHDATIFNDGPLPVNFQGGRHGANNFLLGDSGYPCKLFLLTPLLHPRTPAEETISLPFFWSSY
;
A
#
# COMPACT_ATOMS: atom_id res chain seq x y z
N ASP A 1 0.66 1.14 -3.54
CA ASP A 1 -0.63 1.49 -2.93
C ASP A 1 -1.67 0.41 -3.21
N CYS A 2 -2.74 0.42 -2.46
CA CYS A 2 -3.82 -0.56 -2.63
C CYS A 2 -5.07 0.09 -3.21
N THR A 3 -5.84 -0.70 -3.96
CA THR A 3 -7.14 -0.28 -4.47
C THR A 3 -8.17 -1.40 -4.27
N HIS A 4 -9.41 -1.00 -4.04
CA HIS A 4 -10.51 -1.94 -3.86
C HIS A 4 -11.24 -2.18 -5.19
N ILE A 5 -11.29 -3.43 -5.60
CA ILE A 5 -12.09 -3.85 -6.75
C ILE A 5 -13.42 -4.37 -6.21
N LYS A 6 -14.49 -3.65 -6.53
CA LYS A 6 -15.84 -4.00 -6.06
C LYS A 6 -16.27 -5.36 -6.63
N ILE A 7 -16.83 -6.19 -5.75
CA ILE A 7 -17.41 -7.49 -6.12
C ILE A 7 -18.80 -7.62 -5.55
N THR A 8 -19.57 -8.58 -6.05
CA THR A 8 -20.77 -9.05 -5.35
C THR A 8 -20.37 -9.89 -4.15
N SER A 9 -21.27 -10.03 -3.17
CA SER A 9 -20.98 -10.87 -2.00
C SER A 9 -20.56 -12.26 -2.45
N PRO A 10 -19.42 -12.78 -1.92
CA PRO A 10 -19.00 -14.15 -2.23
C PRO A 10 -19.87 -15.23 -1.59
N GLY A 11 -20.76 -14.83 -0.66
CA GLY A 11 -21.60 -15.77 0.07
C GLY A 11 -20.82 -16.60 1.10
N GLY A 12 -21.54 -17.38 1.87
CA GLY A 12 -20.95 -18.27 2.88
C GLY A 12 -20.54 -17.58 4.16
N GLU A 13 -19.90 -18.34 5.05
CA GLU A 13 -19.53 -17.88 6.39
C GLU A 13 -18.48 -16.78 6.39
N ASN A 14 -17.64 -16.72 5.36
CA ASN A 14 -16.52 -15.78 5.28
C ASN A 14 -16.84 -14.54 4.44
N ALA A 15 -18.09 -14.35 4.02
CA ALA A 15 -18.47 -13.22 3.17
C ALA A 15 -18.09 -11.86 3.78
N GLU A 16 -18.27 -11.69 5.09
CA GLU A 16 -17.97 -10.41 5.77
C GLU A 16 -16.49 -10.04 5.77
N LEU A 17 -15.56 -10.97 5.56
CA LEU A 17 -14.15 -10.66 5.38
C LEU A 17 -13.90 -9.78 4.16
N TYR A 18 -14.80 -9.86 3.18
CA TYR A 18 -14.67 -9.09 1.94
C TYR A 18 -15.31 -7.70 2.01
N ARG A 19 -16.00 -7.38 3.11
CA ARG A 19 -16.58 -6.03 3.30
C ARG A 19 -15.49 -5.06 3.72
N ASN A 20 -15.31 -4.02 2.94
CA ASN A 20 -14.32 -2.97 3.24
C ASN A 20 -14.90 -1.89 4.17
N ARG A 21 -14.07 -0.92 4.54
CA ARG A 21 -14.46 0.17 5.45
C ARG A 21 -15.58 1.06 4.90
N LYS A 22 -15.73 1.12 3.59
CA LYS A 22 -16.79 1.91 2.94
C LYS A 22 -18.12 1.16 2.89
N GLY A 23 -18.16 -0.10 3.34
CA GLY A 23 -19.37 -0.88 3.49
C GLY A 23 -19.77 -1.74 2.30
N TYR A 24 -18.95 -1.85 1.27
CA TYR A 24 -19.20 -2.74 0.15
C TYR A 24 -18.19 -3.90 0.10
N PHE A 25 -18.55 -4.96 -0.62
CA PHE A 25 -17.68 -6.11 -0.82
C PHE A 25 -16.63 -5.80 -1.88
N SER A 26 -15.38 -6.13 -1.59
CA SER A 26 -14.27 -5.88 -2.48
C SER A 26 -13.12 -6.87 -2.31
N ILE A 27 -12.27 -6.93 -3.31
CA ILE A 27 -10.95 -7.51 -3.22
C ILE A 27 -9.97 -6.35 -3.13
N ASN A 28 -9.05 -6.41 -2.19
CA ASN A 28 -8.00 -5.40 -2.06
C ASN A 28 -6.78 -5.83 -2.89
N VAL A 29 -6.31 -4.94 -3.74
CA VAL A 29 -5.20 -5.20 -4.68
C VAL A 29 -4.10 -4.19 -4.43
N GLU A 30 -2.91 -4.69 -4.09
CA GLU A 30 -1.72 -3.86 -3.96
C GLU A 30 -1.02 -3.75 -5.32
N ALA A 31 -0.69 -2.54 -5.72
CA ALA A 31 0.03 -2.28 -6.95
C ALA A 31 1.22 -1.35 -6.68
N VAL A 32 2.35 -1.65 -7.31
CA VAL A 32 3.54 -0.80 -7.32
C VAL A 32 3.80 -0.37 -8.75
N CYS A 33 3.95 0.93 -8.95
CA CYS A 33 4.30 1.48 -10.26
C CYS A 33 5.60 2.29 -10.18
N ASP A 34 6.23 2.48 -11.33
CA ASP A 34 7.40 3.34 -11.45
C ASP A 34 7.02 4.80 -11.76
N ALA A 35 8.03 5.64 -11.96
CA ALA A 35 7.84 7.07 -12.28
C ALA A 35 7.11 7.30 -13.62
N HIS A 36 7.06 6.31 -14.49
CA HIS A 36 6.33 6.37 -15.76
C HIS A 36 4.93 5.78 -15.65
N LEU A 37 4.45 5.49 -14.43
CA LEU A 37 3.15 4.89 -14.15
C LEU A 37 2.97 3.47 -14.74
N ILE A 38 4.07 2.79 -15.01
CA ILE A 38 4.04 1.39 -15.43
C ILE A 38 3.96 0.52 -14.19
N ILE A 39 2.97 -0.37 -14.14
CA ILE A 39 2.81 -1.31 -13.03
C ILE A 39 3.95 -2.33 -13.06
N ARG A 40 4.69 -2.42 -11.98
CA ARG A 40 5.84 -3.30 -11.81
C ARG A 40 5.56 -4.51 -10.93
N HIS A 41 4.56 -4.42 -10.07
CA HIS A 41 4.21 -5.48 -9.14
C HIS A 41 2.75 -5.37 -8.75
N ILE A 42 2.08 -6.53 -8.66
CA ILE A 42 0.70 -6.62 -8.21
C ILE A 42 0.56 -7.78 -7.24
N VAL A 43 -0.14 -7.53 -6.14
CA VAL A 43 -0.64 -8.57 -5.24
C VAL A 43 -2.16 -8.47 -5.22
N ALA A 44 -2.84 -9.50 -5.70
CA ALA A 44 -4.29 -9.54 -5.78
C ALA A 44 -4.86 -10.69 -4.95
N GLY A 45 -6.15 -10.59 -4.61
CA GLY A 45 -6.87 -11.67 -3.94
C GLY A 45 -7.04 -11.50 -2.42
N TRP A 46 -6.52 -10.43 -1.83
CA TRP A 46 -6.77 -10.16 -0.43
C TRP A 46 -8.22 -9.70 -0.21
N PRO A 47 -8.89 -10.18 0.85
CA PRO A 47 -10.23 -9.70 1.19
C PRO A 47 -10.25 -8.21 1.48
N GLY A 48 -11.34 -7.54 1.14
CA GLY A 48 -11.49 -6.09 1.28
C GLY A 48 -11.34 -5.54 2.68
N SER A 49 -11.55 -6.34 3.71
CA SER A 49 -11.36 -5.92 5.11
C SER A 49 -9.90 -5.85 5.55
N VAL A 50 -8.98 -6.45 4.79
CA VAL A 50 -7.56 -6.49 5.15
C VAL A 50 -6.90 -5.15 4.87
N HIS A 51 -6.12 -4.67 5.84
CA HIS A 51 -5.41 -3.40 5.75
C HIS A 51 -4.21 -3.47 4.80
N ASP A 52 -3.93 -2.36 4.15
CA ASP A 52 -2.82 -2.22 3.20
C ASP A 52 -1.47 -2.63 3.81
N ALA A 53 -1.21 -2.22 5.05
CA ALA A 53 0.02 -2.58 5.75
C ALA A 53 0.18 -4.09 5.92
N THR A 54 -0.93 -4.82 6.17
CA THR A 54 -0.91 -6.28 6.28
C THR A 54 -0.56 -6.93 4.95
N ILE A 55 -1.18 -6.48 3.87
CA ILE A 55 -0.91 -6.96 2.51
C ILE A 55 0.57 -6.78 2.17
N PHE A 56 1.11 -5.60 2.45
CA PHE A 56 2.50 -5.28 2.22
C PHE A 56 3.44 -6.18 3.05
N ASN A 57 3.19 -6.28 4.36
CA ASN A 57 4.06 -7.02 5.28
C ASN A 57 4.08 -8.52 5.00
N ASP A 58 2.95 -9.10 4.58
CA ASP A 58 2.84 -10.52 4.30
C ASP A 58 3.22 -10.87 2.85
N GLY A 59 3.47 -9.86 2.02
CA GLY A 59 3.89 -10.03 0.64
C GLY A 59 5.40 -10.17 0.47
N PRO A 60 5.85 -10.33 -0.78
CA PRO A 60 7.28 -10.55 -1.09
C PRO A 60 8.14 -9.29 -1.04
N LEU A 61 7.56 -8.10 -1.12
CA LEU A 61 8.31 -6.85 -1.26
C LEU A 61 9.25 -6.56 -0.09
N PRO A 62 8.83 -6.67 1.19
CA PRO A 62 9.74 -6.41 2.29
C PRO A 62 10.98 -7.29 2.28
N VAL A 63 10.80 -8.58 2.01
CA VAL A 63 11.91 -9.55 1.94
C VAL A 63 12.84 -9.22 0.78
N ASN A 64 12.30 -8.91 -0.39
CA ASN A 64 13.09 -8.57 -1.57
C ASN A 64 13.92 -7.30 -1.37
N PHE A 65 13.35 -6.27 -0.75
CA PHE A 65 14.08 -5.03 -0.48
C PHE A 65 15.11 -5.19 0.64
N GLN A 66 14.78 -5.88 1.71
CA GLN A 66 15.73 -6.19 2.79
C GLN A 66 16.88 -7.05 2.32
N GLY A 67 16.63 -7.99 1.40
CA GLY A 67 17.64 -8.85 0.82
C GLY A 67 18.52 -8.19 -0.25
N GLY A 68 18.30 -6.91 -0.56
CA GLY A 68 19.09 -6.18 -1.55
C GLY A 68 18.80 -6.53 -3.01
N ARG A 69 17.74 -7.26 -3.29
CA ARG A 69 17.38 -7.69 -4.65
C ARG A 69 17.17 -6.53 -5.63
N HIS A 70 16.67 -5.40 -5.12
CA HIS A 70 16.40 -4.19 -5.91
C HIS A 70 17.50 -3.15 -5.83
N GLY A 71 18.64 -3.49 -5.21
CA GLY A 71 19.76 -2.57 -5.01
C GLY A 71 19.62 -1.69 -3.77
N ALA A 72 20.76 -1.15 -3.29
CA ALA A 72 20.83 -0.39 -2.04
C ALA A 72 20.21 1.02 -2.14
N ASN A 73 20.11 1.57 -3.35
CA ASN A 73 19.64 2.95 -3.57
C ASN A 73 18.19 3.03 -4.05
N ASN A 74 17.49 1.91 -4.12
CA ASN A 74 16.10 1.86 -4.53
C ASN A 74 15.19 1.73 -3.32
N PHE A 75 14.12 2.48 -3.32
CA PHE A 75 13.12 2.46 -2.25
C PHE A 75 11.73 2.69 -2.83
N LEU A 76 10.73 2.34 -2.02
CA LEU A 76 9.32 2.53 -2.34
C LEU A 76 8.81 3.82 -1.68
N LEU A 77 7.81 4.41 -2.31
CA LEU A 77 7.01 5.49 -1.72
C LEU A 77 5.62 4.94 -1.40
N GLY A 78 5.14 5.18 -0.21
CA GLY A 78 3.83 4.76 0.24
C GLY A 78 3.09 5.89 0.94
N ASP A 79 1.77 5.73 1.12
CA ASP A 79 0.98 6.69 1.88
C ASP A 79 1.15 6.48 3.40
N SER A 80 0.45 7.30 4.19
CA SER A 80 0.55 7.25 5.66
C SER A 80 -0.01 5.97 6.29
N GLY A 81 -0.73 5.15 5.53
CA GLY A 81 -1.24 3.85 5.99
C GLY A 81 -0.16 2.79 6.10
N TYR A 82 1.02 3.03 5.53
CA TYR A 82 2.15 2.10 5.59
C TYR A 82 3.15 2.50 6.67
N PRO A 83 3.85 1.53 7.29
CA PRO A 83 4.94 1.86 8.21
C PRO A 83 6.15 2.40 7.45
N CYS A 84 6.80 3.44 7.98
CA CYS A 84 8.04 3.95 7.41
C CYS A 84 9.19 2.99 7.69
N LYS A 85 9.93 2.63 6.64
CA LYS A 85 11.09 1.72 6.70
C LYS A 85 12.22 2.28 5.85
N LEU A 86 13.43 1.73 5.97
CA LEU A 86 14.57 2.18 5.17
C LEU A 86 14.33 2.07 3.66
N PHE A 87 13.51 1.12 3.22
CA PHE A 87 13.16 0.91 1.83
C PHE A 87 11.74 1.38 1.47
N LEU A 88 10.97 1.88 2.44
CA LEU A 88 9.59 2.34 2.25
C LEU A 88 9.43 3.68 2.96
N LEU A 89 9.40 4.74 2.19
CA LEU A 89 9.24 6.09 2.70
C LEU A 89 7.77 6.49 2.67
N THR A 90 7.30 7.01 3.78
CA THR A 90 5.93 7.47 3.96
C THR A 90 5.92 8.92 4.41
N PRO A 91 4.81 9.67 4.21
CA PRO A 91 4.75 11.07 4.62
C PRO A 91 4.82 11.21 6.13
N LEU A 92 5.38 12.34 6.57
CA LEU A 92 5.38 12.73 7.96
C LEU A 92 4.04 13.37 8.30
N LEU A 93 3.27 12.75 9.21
CA LEU A 93 1.93 13.22 9.57
C LEU A 93 1.94 14.54 10.34
N HIS A 94 3.03 14.79 11.11
CA HIS A 94 3.19 15.98 11.93
C HIS A 94 4.58 16.58 11.71
N PRO A 95 4.82 17.21 10.54
CA PRO A 95 6.12 17.81 10.25
C PRO A 95 6.41 18.95 11.25
N ARG A 96 7.64 18.98 11.76
CA ARG A 96 8.10 19.96 12.77
C ARG A 96 8.98 21.06 12.18
N THR A 97 9.52 20.82 10.99
CA THR A 97 10.43 21.74 10.31
C THR A 97 9.99 21.96 8.88
N PRO A 98 10.41 23.09 8.24
CA PRO A 98 10.12 23.33 6.81
C PRO A 98 10.65 22.20 5.90
N ALA A 99 11.79 21.62 6.24
CA ALA A 99 12.34 20.50 5.48
C ALA A 99 11.43 19.27 5.55
N GLU A 100 10.89 18.96 6.72
CA GLU A 100 9.93 17.86 6.90
C GLU A 100 8.63 18.12 6.15
N GLU A 101 8.14 19.35 6.12
CA GLU A 101 6.96 19.74 5.33
C GLU A 101 7.21 19.49 3.83
N THR A 102 8.37 19.86 3.33
CA THR A 102 8.75 19.64 1.93
C THR A 102 8.76 18.16 1.58
N ILE A 103 9.27 17.29 2.46
CA ILE A 103 9.29 15.84 2.26
C ILE A 103 7.87 15.26 2.26
N SER A 104 6.98 15.81 3.08
CA SER A 104 5.60 15.28 3.22
C SER A 104 4.68 15.65 2.05
N LEU A 105 4.89 16.81 1.42
CA LEU A 105 4.02 17.32 0.36
C LEU A 105 3.82 16.35 -0.82
N PRO A 106 4.84 15.68 -1.35
CA PRO A 106 4.68 14.77 -2.49
C PRO A 106 3.77 13.56 -2.23
N PHE A 107 3.53 13.22 -0.98
CA PHE A 107 2.76 12.04 -0.59
C PHE A 107 1.25 12.29 -0.49
N PHE A 108 0.79 13.52 -0.58
CA PHE A 108 -0.65 13.83 -0.54
C PHE A 108 -1.43 13.38 -1.77
N TRP A 109 -0.76 12.90 -2.80
CA TRP A 109 -1.36 12.54 -4.08
C TRP A 109 -1.92 11.12 -4.14
N SER A 110 -1.65 10.28 -3.14
CA SER A 110 -2.01 8.86 -3.18
C SER A 110 -3.25 8.51 -2.38
N SER A 111 -3.97 9.47 -1.88
CA SER A 111 -5.15 9.20 -1.05
C SER A 111 -6.40 8.97 -1.89
N TYR A 112 -6.71 7.74 -2.11
CA TYR A 112 -8.03 7.29 -2.51
C TYR A 112 -8.63 6.42 -1.46
#